data_e870fda306d538f6292d880808872dc7
#
_entry.id   e870fda306d538f6292d880808872dc7
#
_cell.length_a   1.000
_cell.length_b   1.000
_cell.length_c   1.000
_cell.angle_alpha   90.00
_cell.angle_beta   90.00
_cell.angle_gamma   90.00
#
_symmetry.space_group_name_H-M   'P 1'
#
loop_
_entity.id
_entity.type
_entity.pdbx_description
1 polymer ?
#
loop_
_entity_poly.entity_id
_entity_poly.type
_entity_poly.pdbx_seq_one_letter_code
_entity_poly.pdbx_strand_id
1 'polypeptide(L)'
;RTGRLPVADARITWISGPVLHARTSCKMHVSEAVLVGNDRLLGEVIRVDGDNIVAQIYEDTTGLRLGDGLEATRQPLSIRLRPGLLGNIFDGLLRPLADMPGDTVLPGIREAPPQTFAFEPSREPGQRVGAGAALGTIALGHFQGQCLVPPDADGVIDSIVAAGDYADDATLCVLRDDEGREHAVTAGQRWPVRRPRPV
;
A
#
# COMPACT_ATOMS: atom_id res chain seq x y z
N ARG A 1 26.33 -13.23 -7.00
CA ARG A 1 25.79 -11.94 -7.50
C ARG A 1 25.82 -10.98 -6.34
N THR A 2 26.81 -10.10 -6.30
CA THR A 2 26.94 -8.99 -5.35
C THR A 2 25.85 -7.96 -5.68
N GLY A 3 24.70 -8.10 -5.03
CA GLY A 3 23.67 -7.08 -5.05
C GLY A 3 24.22 -5.84 -4.34
N ARG A 4 24.32 -4.74 -5.08
CA ARG A 4 24.61 -3.42 -4.51
C ARG A 4 23.49 -3.13 -3.52
N LEU A 5 23.82 -3.03 -2.22
CA LEU A 5 22.86 -2.61 -1.21
C LEU A 5 22.25 -1.28 -1.66
N PRO A 6 20.93 -1.11 -1.61
CA PRO A 6 20.31 0.17 -1.94
C PRO A 6 20.93 1.26 -1.08
N VAL A 7 21.18 2.41 -1.68
CA VAL A 7 21.70 3.58 -0.95
C VAL A 7 20.63 3.94 0.08
N ALA A 8 20.94 3.75 1.36
CA ALA A 8 20.00 4.07 2.43
C ALA A 8 19.74 5.58 2.47
N ASP A 9 18.48 5.97 2.54
CA ASP A 9 18.04 7.36 2.64
C ASP A 9 18.39 7.97 4.01
N ALA A 10 18.48 7.14 5.05
CA ALA A 10 18.90 7.54 6.40
C ALA A 10 19.67 6.41 7.07
N ARG A 11 20.39 6.74 8.18
CA ARG A 11 21.13 5.78 9.01
C ARG A 11 20.75 5.94 10.47
N ILE A 12 20.55 4.80 11.12
CA ILE A 12 20.17 4.73 12.53
C ILE A 12 21.30 5.28 13.41
N THR A 13 20.98 6.20 14.30
CA THR A 13 21.89 6.80 15.27
C THR A 13 21.59 6.38 16.70
N TRP A 14 20.37 5.94 17.00
CA TRP A 14 19.93 5.49 18.31
C TRP A 14 18.69 4.59 18.20
N ILE A 15 18.57 3.61 19.10
CA ILE A 15 17.43 2.67 19.16
C ILE A 15 17.05 2.45 20.63
N SER A 16 15.75 2.48 20.92
CA SER A 16 15.19 2.02 22.20
C SER A 16 13.80 1.44 21.99
N GLY A 17 13.68 0.13 22.16
CA GLY A 17 12.42 -0.57 21.88
C GLY A 17 11.95 -0.29 20.44
N PRO A 18 10.67 0.08 20.24
CA PRO A 18 10.12 0.32 18.89
C PRO A 18 10.48 1.70 18.32
N VAL A 19 11.23 2.52 19.03
CA VAL A 19 11.58 3.88 18.58
C VAL A 19 13.05 3.94 18.19
N LEU A 20 13.32 4.55 17.06
CA LEU A 20 14.67 4.84 16.59
C LEU A 20 14.83 6.29 16.18
N HIS A 21 16.07 6.78 16.31
CA HIS A 21 16.50 8.02 15.69
C HIS A 21 17.41 7.69 14.52
N ALA A 22 17.29 8.44 13.45
CA ALA A 22 18.16 8.30 12.27
C ALA A 22 18.53 9.67 11.72
N ARG A 23 19.68 9.72 11.04
CA ARG A 23 20.12 10.88 10.29
C ARG A 23 19.85 10.64 8.82
N THR A 24 19.05 11.51 8.24
CA THR A 24 18.66 11.42 6.83
C THR A 24 19.57 12.26 5.93
N SER A 25 19.76 11.78 4.71
CA SER A 25 20.42 12.50 3.62
C SER A 25 19.43 13.07 2.61
N CYS A 26 18.12 12.88 2.83
CA CYS A 26 17.06 13.34 1.96
C CYS A 26 15.90 13.91 2.76
N LYS A 27 15.01 14.63 2.08
CA LYS A 27 13.81 15.19 2.71
C LYS A 27 12.83 14.07 3.04
N MET A 28 12.39 13.98 4.30
CA MET A 28 11.35 13.08 4.79
C MET A 28 10.23 13.87 5.44
N HIS A 29 9.06 13.26 5.58
CA HIS A 29 7.87 13.89 6.13
C HIS A 29 7.32 13.07 7.30
N VAL A 30 6.67 13.76 8.23
CA VAL A 30 5.91 13.08 9.29
C VAL A 30 4.81 12.24 8.67
N SER A 31 4.56 11.07 9.23
CA SER A 31 3.63 10.03 8.72
C SER A 31 4.10 9.30 7.44
N GLU A 32 5.31 9.56 6.97
CA GLU A 32 5.91 8.79 5.89
C GLU A 32 6.27 7.39 6.38
N ALA A 33 5.90 6.36 5.61
CA ALA A 33 6.32 4.99 5.88
C ALA A 33 7.79 4.79 5.54
N VAL A 34 8.49 4.01 6.36
CA VAL A 34 9.90 3.69 6.21
C VAL A 34 10.13 2.20 6.35
N LEU A 35 11.17 1.70 5.69
CA LEU A 35 11.61 0.30 5.76
C LEU A 35 13.00 0.26 6.37
N VAL A 36 13.19 -0.50 7.43
CA VAL A 36 14.39 -0.44 8.28
C VAL A 36 15.14 -1.75 8.27
N GLY A 37 16.46 -1.65 8.11
CA GLY A 37 17.36 -2.79 8.15
C GLY A 37 17.23 -3.74 6.96
N ASN A 38 17.93 -4.87 7.04
CA ASN A 38 17.95 -5.87 5.98
C ASN A 38 16.59 -6.61 5.85
N ASP A 39 15.89 -6.76 6.96
CA ASP A 39 14.58 -7.43 7.02
C ASP A 39 13.44 -6.51 6.59
N ARG A 40 13.75 -5.23 6.25
CA ARG A 40 12.79 -4.23 5.78
C ARG A 40 11.61 -4.05 6.75
N LEU A 41 11.92 -3.92 8.05
CA LEU A 41 10.92 -3.73 9.09
C LEU A 41 10.11 -2.46 8.83
N LEU A 42 8.79 -2.56 8.91
CA LEU A 42 7.89 -1.45 8.66
C LEU A 42 7.90 -0.47 9.84
N GLY A 43 8.05 0.80 9.53
CA GLY A 43 7.93 1.90 10.47
C GLY A 43 7.29 3.14 9.85
N GLU A 44 7.13 4.15 10.68
CA GLU A 44 6.57 5.45 10.30
C GLU A 44 7.40 6.57 10.94
N VAL A 45 7.69 7.62 10.19
CA VAL A 45 8.32 8.83 10.70
C VAL A 45 7.34 9.58 11.59
N ILE A 46 7.66 9.72 12.88
CA ILE A 46 6.81 10.41 13.85
C ILE A 46 7.29 11.83 14.16
N ARG A 47 8.55 12.15 13.83
CA ARG A 47 9.12 13.50 14.01
C ARG A 47 10.24 13.74 13.00
N VAL A 48 10.33 14.96 12.53
CA VAL A 48 11.42 15.47 11.68
C VAL A 48 11.98 16.74 12.31
N ASP A 49 13.30 16.82 12.45
CA ASP A 49 14.01 17.99 12.98
C ASP A 49 15.33 18.17 12.17
N GLY A 50 15.25 18.99 11.13
CA GLY A 50 16.33 19.13 10.15
C GLY A 50 16.68 17.79 9.49
N ASP A 51 17.94 17.36 9.63
CA ASP A 51 18.43 16.07 9.13
C ASP A 51 18.16 14.91 10.11
N ASN A 52 17.59 15.17 11.29
CA ASN A 52 17.27 14.13 12.25
C ASN A 52 15.80 13.74 12.16
N ILE A 53 15.54 12.45 12.14
CA ILE A 53 14.19 11.90 12.17
C ILE A 53 14.05 10.97 13.37
N VAL A 54 12.83 10.88 13.86
CA VAL A 54 12.41 9.84 14.81
C VAL A 54 11.38 8.98 14.10
N ALA A 55 11.59 7.67 14.09
CA ALA A 55 10.66 6.72 13.53
C ALA A 55 10.20 5.72 14.58
N GLN A 56 8.94 5.32 14.49
CA GLN A 56 8.35 4.23 15.24
C GLN A 56 8.28 2.99 14.36
N ILE A 57 8.83 1.88 14.82
CA ILE A 57 8.82 0.59 14.12
C ILE A 57 7.67 -0.25 14.66
N TYR A 58 6.93 -0.88 13.78
CA TYR A 58 5.74 -1.68 14.11
C TYR A 58 6.05 -3.16 14.33
N GLU A 59 7.30 -3.55 14.12
CA GLU A 59 7.79 -4.92 14.26
C GLU A 59 8.89 -5.02 15.32
N ASP A 60 9.31 -6.23 15.65
CA ASP A 60 10.41 -6.45 16.59
C ASP A 60 11.72 -5.88 16.02
N THR A 61 12.32 -4.97 16.79
CA THR A 61 13.59 -4.31 16.43
C THR A 61 14.83 -5.10 16.84
N THR A 62 14.66 -6.30 17.41
CA THR A 62 15.76 -7.19 17.77
C THR A 62 16.62 -7.49 16.55
N GLY A 63 17.92 -7.24 16.64
CA GLY A 63 18.86 -7.43 15.51
C GLY A 63 19.21 -6.15 14.77
N LEU A 64 18.45 -5.06 14.88
CA LEU A 64 18.84 -3.76 14.34
C LEU A 64 20.07 -3.20 15.08
N ARG A 65 20.92 -2.53 14.33
CA ARG A 65 22.18 -1.94 14.84
C ARG A 65 22.28 -0.47 14.47
N LEU A 66 23.08 0.25 15.23
CA LEU A 66 23.49 1.61 14.87
C LEU A 66 24.21 1.58 13.53
N GLY A 67 23.85 2.50 12.65
CA GLY A 67 24.38 2.56 11.27
C GLY A 67 23.60 1.75 10.24
N ASP A 68 22.65 0.90 10.63
CA ASP A 68 21.76 0.23 9.69
C ASP A 68 20.97 1.24 8.87
N GLY A 69 20.63 0.83 7.65
CA GLY A 69 19.97 1.66 6.67
C GLY A 69 18.46 1.76 6.93
N LEU A 70 17.91 2.91 6.57
CA LEU A 70 16.49 3.18 6.52
C LEU A 70 16.16 3.71 5.13
N GLU A 71 15.16 3.14 4.49
CA GLU A 71 14.65 3.49 3.17
C GLU A 71 13.34 4.26 3.30
N ALA A 72 13.22 5.41 2.68
CA ALA A 72 12.02 6.22 2.62
C ALA A 72 11.08 5.71 1.52
N THR A 73 9.82 5.45 1.84
CA THR A 73 8.85 5.00 0.83
C THR A 73 8.27 6.14 0.01
N ARG A 74 8.46 7.39 0.44
CA ARG A 74 7.89 8.61 -0.16
C ARG A 74 6.36 8.63 -0.12
N GLN A 75 5.76 7.77 0.68
CA GLN A 75 4.32 7.65 0.81
C GLN A 75 3.94 7.49 2.28
N PRO A 76 2.75 7.93 2.69
CA PRO A 76 2.25 7.67 4.03
C PRO A 76 2.05 6.16 4.23
N LEU A 77 2.08 5.74 5.51
CA LEU A 77 1.73 4.37 5.86
C LEU A 77 0.36 4.03 5.28
N SER A 78 0.33 3.05 4.41
CA SER A 78 -0.85 2.69 3.62
C SER A 78 -1.04 1.19 3.61
N ILE A 79 -2.30 0.77 3.58
CA ILE A 79 -2.71 -0.62 3.39
C ILE A 79 -3.28 -0.80 1.98
N ARG A 80 -3.20 -2.01 1.46
CA ARG A 80 -3.84 -2.36 0.20
C ARG A 80 -5.21 -2.95 0.47
N LEU A 81 -6.25 -2.16 0.22
CA LEU A 81 -7.63 -2.63 0.24
C LEU A 81 -7.91 -3.32 -1.09
N ARG A 82 -8.33 -4.59 -1.05
CA ARG A 82 -8.54 -5.41 -2.25
C ARG A 82 -9.65 -6.43 -2.03
N PRO A 83 -10.21 -7.04 -3.09
CA PRO A 83 -11.06 -8.21 -2.97
C PRO A 83 -10.35 -9.31 -2.17
N GLY A 84 -11.11 -10.06 -1.36
CA GLY A 84 -10.56 -11.16 -0.55
C GLY A 84 -10.00 -10.75 0.81
N LEU A 85 -10.13 -9.49 1.26
CA LEU A 85 -9.86 -9.15 2.65
C LEU A 85 -10.93 -9.70 3.59
N LEU A 86 -12.19 -9.67 3.19
CA LEU A 86 -13.28 -10.24 3.97
C LEU A 86 -13.23 -11.78 3.92
N GLY A 87 -13.42 -12.40 5.08
CA GLY A 87 -13.37 -13.86 5.22
C GLY A 87 -11.97 -14.44 5.47
N ASN A 88 -10.93 -13.61 5.52
CA ASN A 88 -9.57 -14.00 5.85
C ASN A 88 -9.10 -13.39 7.16
N ILE A 89 -8.07 -13.98 7.76
CA ILE A 89 -7.48 -13.54 9.03
C ILE A 89 -6.11 -12.94 8.72
N PHE A 90 -5.87 -11.73 9.23
CA PHE A 90 -4.64 -10.98 9.04
C PHE A 90 -4.06 -10.54 10.39
N ASP A 91 -2.78 -10.27 10.41
CA ASP A 91 -2.16 -9.54 11.52
C ASP A 91 -2.39 -8.02 11.41
N GLY A 92 -1.85 -7.26 12.36
CA GLY A 92 -1.98 -5.79 12.39
C GLY A 92 -1.34 -5.05 11.21
N LEU A 93 -0.52 -5.71 10.40
CA LEU A 93 0.11 -5.18 9.19
C LEU A 93 -0.52 -5.73 7.90
N LEU A 94 -1.70 -6.37 8.00
CA LEU A 94 -2.41 -7.05 6.90
C LEU A 94 -1.61 -8.18 6.23
N ARG A 95 -0.74 -8.86 6.98
CA ARG A 95 -0.12 -10.10 6.51
C ARG A 95 -1.09 -11.27 6.72
N PRO A 96 -1.37 -12.08 5.68
CA PRO A 96 -2.31 -13.21 5.83
C PRO A 96 -1.73 -14.25 6.78
N LEU A 97 -2.48 -14.62 7.82
CA LEU A 97 -2.04 -15.60 8.82
C LEU A 97 -2.31 -17.04 8.38
N ALA A 98 -3.35 -17.28 7.58
CA ALA A 98 -3.72 -18.60 7.11
C ALA A 98 -2.67 -19.27 6.20
N ASP A 99 -1.89 -18.46 5.48
CA ASP A 99 -0.91 -18.93 4.50
C ASP A 99 0.54 -18.94 5.05
N MET A 100 0.72 -18.69 6.35
CA MET A 100 2.05 -18.68 6.95
C MET A 100 2.51 -20.10 7.31
N PRO A 101 3.71 -20.50 6.86
CA PRO A 101 4.31 -21.73 7.30
C PRO A 101 4.80 -21.60 8.74
N GLY A 102 4.18 -22.34 9.68
CA GLY A 102 4.59 -22.41 11.09
C GLY A 102 3.90 -21.40 12.01
N ASP A 103 4.31 -21.41 13.28
CA ASP A 103 3.67 -20.65 14.37
C ASP A 103 4.21 -19.22 14.53
N THR A 104 5.09 -18.77 13.64
CA THR A 104 5.78 -17.46 13.77
C THR A 104 5.58 -16.60 12.53
N VAL A 105 5.16 -15.36 12.76
CA VAL A 105 5.08 -14.34 11.71
C VAL A 105 6.49 -13.85 11.39
N LEU A 106 6.94 -14.05 10.16
CA LEU A 106 8.24 -13.58 9.71
C LEU A 106 8.24 -12.05 9.58
N PRO A 107 9.35 -11.38 9.96
CA PRO A 107 9.46 -9.92 9.87
C PRO A 107 9.43 -9.42 8.42
N GLY A 108 9.12 -8.15 8.26
CA GLY A 108 9.05 -7.45 6.99
C GLY A 108 7.69 -7.52 6.30
N ILE A 109 7.49 -6.59 5.35
CA ILE A 109 6.26 -6.57 4.56
C ILE A 109 6.30 -7.67 3.52
N ARG A 110 5.31 -8.56 3.57
CA ARG A 110 5.02 -9.51 2.50
C ARG A 110 3.64 -9.19 1.98
N GLU A 111 3.59 -8.62 0.80
CA GLU A 111 2.30 -8.49 0.11
C GLU A 111 1.81 -9.90 -0.24
N ALA A 112 0.56 -10.18 0.11
CA ALA A 112 -0.08 -11.40 -0.34
C ALA A 112 -0.16 -11.41 -1.88
N PRO A 113 -0.03 -12.56 -2.54
CA PRO A 113 -0.08 -12.65 -4.00
C PRO A 113 -1.39 -12.07 -4.54
N PRO A 114 -1.38 -11.53 -5.76
CA PRO A 114 -2.60 -11.06 -6.42
C PRO A 114 -3.65 -12.16 -6.44
N GLN A 115 -4.90 -11.80 -6.16
CA GLN A 115 -6.04 -12.70 -6.25
C GLN A 115 -6.83 -12.42 -7.51
N THR A 116 -7.32 -13.46 -8.16
CA THR A 116 -8.19 -13.35 -9.33
C THR A 116 -9.66 -13.30 -8.88
N PHE A 117 -10.41 -12.40 -9.48
CA PHE A 117 -11.84 -12.21 -9.22
C PHE A 117 -12.58 -12.00 -10.56
N ALA A 118 -13.86 -12.35 -10.57
CA ALA A 118 -14.72 -12.02 -11.69
C ALA A 118 -15.15 -10.55 -11.64
N PHE A 119 -15.03 -9.83 -12.75
CA PHE A 119 -15.47 -8.44 -12.90
C PHE A 119 -16.54 -8.34 -13.97
N GLU A 120 -17.61 -7.61 -13.67
CA GLU A 120 -18.68 -7.30 -14.61
C GLU A 120 -18.88 -5.79 -14.65
N PRO A 121 -18.51 -5.10 -15.76
CA PRO A 121 -18.66 -3.65 -15.87
C PRO A 121 -20.13 -3.23 -15.91
N SER A 122 -20.43 -2.12 -15.23
CA SER A 122 -21.75 -1.45 -15.30
C SER A 122 -21.68 -0.08 -15.97
N ARG A 123 -20.55 0.25 -16.53
CA ARG A 123 -20.28 1.52 -17.21
C ARG A 123 -19.69 1.28 -18.58
N GLU A 124 -19.72 2.33 -19.40
CA GLU A 124 -19.21 2.31 -20.78
C GLU A 124 -18.20 3.44 -21.01
N PRO A 125 -17.25 3.30 -21.97
CA PRO A 125 -16.39 4.39 -22.40
C PRO A 125 -17.19 5.64 -22.79
N GLY A 126 -16.64 6.82 -22.48
CA GLY A 126 -17.29 8.11 -22.73
C GLY A 126 -18.19 8.60 -21.59
N GLN A 127 -18.56 7.77 -20.63
CA GLN A 127 -19.33 8.21 -19.46
C GLN A 127 -18.45 8.96 -18.46
N ARG A 128 -18.96 10.06 -17.89
CA ARG A 128 -18.32 10.78 -16.80
C ARG A 128 -18.65 10.13 -15.46
N VAL A 129 -17.63 9.92 -14.63
CA VAL A 129 -17.75 9.35 -13.29
C VAL A 129 -16.95 10.18 -12.29
N GLY A 130 -17.43 10.26 -11.07
CA GLY A 130 -16.73 10.92 -9.96
C GLY A 130 -16.30 9.94 -8.88
N ALA A 131 -15.58 10.45 -7.89
CA ALA A 131 -15.12 9.70 -6.74
C ALA A 131 -16.25 8.87 -6.09
N GLY A 132 -15.98 7.60 -5.80
CA GLY A 132 -16.95 6.69 -5.20
C GLY A 132 -17.99 6.11 -6.16
N ALA A 133 -18.02 6.52 -7.43
CA ALA A 133 -18.96 5.95 -8.40
C ALA A 133 -18.63 4.47 -8.68
N ALA A 134 -19.67 3.62 -8.77
CA ALA A 134 -19.49 2.22 -9.12
C ALA A 134 -19.16 2.08 -10.62
N LEU A 135 -18.09 1.34 -10.93
CA LEU A 135 -17.66 0.97 -12.28
C LEU A 135 -18.21 -0.38 -12.71
N GLY A 136 -18.46 -1.25 -11.75
CA GLY A 136 -18.93 -2.61 -11.99
C GLY A 136 -18.99 -3.43 -10.71
N THR A 137 -19.40 -4.68 -10.84
CA THR A 137 -19.44 -5.65 -9.75
C THR A 137 -18.21 -6.53 -9.74
N ILE A 138 -17.82 -6.95 -8.55
CA ILE A 138 -16.71 -7.88 -8.30
C ILE A 138 -17.28 -9.10 -7.58
N ALA A 139 -16.93 -10.29 -8.04
CA ALA A 139 -17.25 -11.53 -7.36
C ALA A 139 -15.99 -12.34 -7.07
N LEU A 140 -15.86 -12.80 -5.82
CA LEU A 140 -14.79 -13.68 -5.35
C LEU A 140 -15.38 -14.75 -4.42
N GLY A 141 -15.51 -15.97 -4.91
CA GLY A 141 -16.20 -17.04 -4.18
C GLY A 141 -17.64 -16.65 -3.85
N HIS A 142 -17.98 -16.61 -2.56
CA HIS A 142 -19.31 -16.20 -2.08
C HIS A 142 -19.46 -14.69 -1.84
N PHE A 143 -18.39 -13.95 -2.01
CA PHE A 143 -18.36 -12.50 -1.79
C PHE A 143 -18.68 -11.75 -3.08
N GLN A 144 -19.60 -10.77 -2.97
CA GLN A 144 -19.89 -9.81 -4.03
C GLN A 144 -19.66 -8.39 -3.51
N GLY A 145 -19.05 -7.57 -4.33
CA GLY A 145 -18.75 -6.18 -4.03
C GLY A 145 -18.81 -5.30 -5.26
N GLN A 146 -18.42 -4.06 -5.11
CA GLN A 146 -18.36 -3.10 -6.20
C GLN A 146 -16.92 -2.61 -6.39
N CYS A 147 -16.50 -2.44 -7.65
CA CYS A 147 -15.32 -1.68 -7.99
C CYS A 147 -15.70 -0.21 -8.03
N LEU A 148 -15.12 0.60 -7.16
CA LEU A 148 -15.43 2.03 -7.04
C LEU A 148 -14.27 2.86 -7.59
N VAL A 149 -14.62 4.02 -8.16
CA VAL A 149 -13.64 5.05 -8.49
C VAL A 149 -12.94 5.53 -7.20
N PRO A 150 -11.60 5.60 -7.17
CA PRO A 150 -10.86 6.14 -6.03
C PRO A 150 -11.29 7.55 -5.65
N PRO A 151 -11.20 7.96 -4.38
CA PRO A 151 -11.69 9.25 -3.91
C PRO A 151 -10.88 10.47 -4.40
N ASP A 152 -9.73 10.22 -5.00
CA ASP A 152 -8.81 11.21 -5.58
C ASP A 152 -8.80 11.17 -7.11
N ALA A 153 -9.76 10.45 -7.72
CA ALA A 153 -9.92 10.36 -9.16
C ALA A 153 -11.35 10.71 -9.59
N ASP A 154 -11.44 11.44 -10.68
CA ASP A 154 -12.69 11.74 -11.41
C ASP A 154 -12.37 11.96 -12.88
N GLY A 155 -13.35 11.86 -13.75
CA GLY A 155 -13.14 12.10 -15.18
C GLY A 155 -14.09 11.34 -16.08
N VAL A 156 -13.73 11.27 -17.34
CA VAL A 156 -14.43 10.51 -18.36
C VAL A 156 -13.74 9.14 -18.53
N ILE A 157 -14.52 8.08 -18.61
CA ILE A 157 -14.00 6.74 -18.88
C ILE A 157 -13.42 6.72 -20.30
N ASP A 158 -12.09 6.58 -20.38
CA ASP A 158 -11.37 6.40 -21.66
C ASP A 158 -11.46 4.96 -22.11
N SER A 159 -11.27 4.02 -21.19
CA SER A 159 -11.44 2.58 -21.43
C SER A 159 -11.89 1.84 -20.18
N ILE A 160 -12.63 0.77 -20.34
CA ILE A 160 -13.02 -0.17 -19.30
C ILE A 160 -12.97 -1.58 -19.89
N VAL A 161 -12.47 -2.53 -19.10
CA VAL A 161 -12.35 -3.92 -19.55
C VAL A 161 -13.73 -4.60 -19.65
N ALA A 162 -13.85 -5.59 -20.52
CA ALA A 162 -15.05 -6.42 -20.63
C ALA A 162 -15.26 -7.30 -19.39
N ALA A 163 -16.42 -7.93 -19.27
CA ALA A 163 -16.66 -8.94 -18.25
C ALA A 163 -15.65 -10.10 -18.37
N GLY A 164 -15.07 -10.52 -17.24
CA GLY A 164 -14.03 -11.55 -17.21
C GLY A 164 -13.32 -11.66 -15.87
N ASP A 165 -12.33 -12.54 -15.82
CA ASP A 165 -11.51 -12.76 -14.63
C ASP A 165 -10.23 -11.92 -14.68
N TYR A 166 -9.98 -11.16 -13.62
CA TYR A 166 -8.86 -10.22 -13.52
C TYR A 166 -8.15 -10.34 -12.18
N ALA A 167 -6.84 -10.12 -12.18
CA ALA A 167 -6.08 -9.97 -10.95
C ALA A 167 -6.41 -8.63 -10.27
N ASP A 168 -6.30 -8.57 -8.96
CA ASP A 168 -6.68 -7.39 -8.17
C ASP A 168 -5.78 -6.15 -8.40
N ASP A 169 -4.63 -6.33 -9.06
CA ASP A 169 -3.71 -5.29 -9.52
C ASP A 169 -3.88 -4.94 -11.02
N ALA A 170 -4.74 -5.68 -11.73
CA ALA A 170 -5.02 -5.37 -13.13
C ALA A 170 -5.78 -4.05 -13.25
N THR A 171 -5.44 -3.24 -14.26
CA THR A 171 -6.19 -2.04 -14.61
C THR A 171 -7.53 -2.43 -15.20
N LEU A 172 -8.62 -2.09 -14.50
CA LEU A 172 -9.99 -2.38 -14.95
C LEU A 172 -10.59 -1.23 -15.74
N CYS A 173 -10.19 0.01 -15.42
CA CYS A 173 -10.71 1.21 -16.07
C CYS A 173 -9.59 2.26 -16.11
N VAL A 174 -9.57 3.04 -17.19
CA VAL A 174 -8.75 4.25 -17.30
C VAL A 174 -9.69 5.44 -17.36
N LEU A 175 -9.52 6.41 -16.48
CA LEU A 175 -10.23 7.68 -16.47
C LEU A 175 -9.31 8.76 -17.01
N ARG A 176 -9.88 9.71 -17.74
CA ARG A 176 -9.18 10.93 -18.18
C ARG A 176 -9.83 12.13 -17.52
N ASP A 177 -9.06 12.86 -16.73
CA ASP A 177 -9.52 14.09 -16.07
C ASP A 177 -9.59 15.29 -17.02
N ASP A 178 -10.06 16.44 -16.50
CA ASP A 178 -10.24 17.66 -17.31
C ASP A 178 -8.89 18.28 -17.74
N GLU A 179 -7.77 17.92 -17.06
CA GLU A 179 -6.41 18.30 -17.45
C GLU A 179 -5.77 17.31 -18.45
N GLY A 180 -6.49 16.26 -18.84
CA GLY A 180 -6.04 15.24 -19.78
C GLY A 180 -5.12 14.18 -19.18
N ARG A 181 -4.99 14.12 -17.84
CA ARG A 181 -4.21 13.08 -17.14
C ARG A 181 -5.00 11.79 -17.07
N GLU A 182 -4.28 10.69 -17.17
CA GLU A 182 -4.85 9.35 -17.07
C GLU A 182 -4.75 8.82 -15.65
N HIS A 183 -5.86 8.28 -15.14
CA HIS A 183 -5.97 7.62 -13.85
C HIS A 183 -6.38 6.17 -14.04
N ALA A 184 -5.44 5.24 -13.77
CA ALA A 184 -5.73 3.82 -13.81
C ALA A 184 -6.47 3.40 -12.54
N VAL A 185 -7.61 2.74 -12.72
CA VAL A 185 -8.41 2.19 -11.62
C VAL A 185 -8.26 0.68 -11.59
N THR A 186 -7.86 0.15 -10.44
CA THR A 186 -7.75 -1.28 -10.16
C THR A 186 -8.75 -1.68 -9.07
N ALA A 187 -9.03 -2.97 -8.90
CA ALA A 187 -9.87 -3.44 -7.80
C ALA A 187 -9.18 -3.28 -6.44
N GLY A 188 -7.85 -3.36 -6.42
CA GLY A 188 -7.04 -3.09 -5.23
C GLY A 188 -6.65 -1.62 -5.14
N GLN A 189 -6.91 -0.99 -3.99
CA GLN A 189 -6.57 0.43 -3.76
C GLN A 189 -5.60 0.55 -2.59
N ARG A 190 -4.53 1.35 -2.73
CA ARG A 190 -3.71 1.76 -1.59
C ARG A 190 -4.42 2.86 -0.82
N TRP A 191 -4.57 2.65 0.49
CA TRP A 191 -5.27 3.59 1.36
C TRP A 191 -4.39 3.97 2.56
N PRO A 192 -4.13 5.28 2.79
CA PRO A 192 -3.41 5.73 3.97
C PRO A 192 -4.20 5.39 5.24
N VAL A 193 -3.57 4.69 6.19
CA VAL A 193 -4.25 4.20 7.40
C VAL A 193 -4.80 5.31 8.29
N ARG A 194 -4.23 6.52 8.21
CA ARG A 194 -4.64 7.69 9.00
C ARG A 194 -5.67 8.58 8.30
N ARG A 195 -6.05 8.25 7.07
CA ARG A 195 -7.04 9.01 6.29
C ARG A 195 -8.40 8.31 6.36
N PRO A 196 -9.44 8.94 6.94
CA PRO A 196 -10.78 8.36 6.92
C PRO A 196 -11.26 8.21 5.47
N ARG A 197 -12.01 7.14 5.20
CA ARG A 197 -12.68 6.98 3.92
C ARG A 197 -13.87 7.95 3.85
N PRO A 198 -14.11 8.59 2.71
CA PRO A 198 -15.35 9.31 2.47
C PRO A 198 -16.51 8.30 2.54
N VAL A 199 -17.59 8.68 3.22
CA VAL A 199 -18.86 7.94 3.29
C VAL A 199 -19.84 8.54 2.31
#